data_e574dd36151d8133a699f5f8e020878b
#
_entry.id   e574dd36151d8133a699f5f8e020878b
#
_cell.length_a   1.000
_cell.length_b   1.000
_cell.length_c   1.000
_cell.angle_alpha   90.00
_cell.angle_beta   90.00
_cell.angle_gamma   90.00
#
_symmetry.space_group_name_H-M   'P 1'
#
loop_
_entity.id
_entity.type
_entity.pdbx_description
1 polymer ?
#
loop_
_entity_poly.entity_id
_entity_poly.type
_entity_poly.pdbx_seq_one_letter_code
_entity_poly.pdbx_strand_id
1 'polypeptide(L)'
;IEAGIKGYHSADELLADPEINTVILTVPNHLHKEMAIKAAKAGKNVITEKPAALNVAELDEMTKACEEAGVCFTTHQNRRWDRDMLTVKKAYETGMLGKVFTIESRLHSGNGYMHEWHLYKKYGGGMMYDWGVHLIDQILFMMPDAKVKTVFADLKNVLHEEVDDYFKIILKMDNGVTAHIELSTYILKYQ
;
A
#
# COMPACT_ATOMS: atom_id res chain seq x y z
N ILE A 1 5.09 27.60 -12.89
CA ILE A 1 5.28 26.96 -11.57
C ILE A 1 5.19 28.10 -10.56
N GLU A 2 4.08 28.14 -9.83
CA GLU A 2 3.86 29.09 -8.75
C GLU A 2 4.76 28.76 -7.56
N ALA A 3 5.20 29.76 -6.81
CA ALA A 3 5.91 29.64 -5.54
C ALA A 3 7.42 29.28 -5.58
N GLY A 4 8.14 29.50 -6.68
CA GLY A 4 9.60 29.35 -6.71
C GLY A 4 10.10 27.91 -6.63
N ILE A 5 9.22 26.92 -6.87
CA ILE A 5 9.60 25.51 -6.95
C ILE A 5 10.24 25.24 -8.31
N LYS A 6 11.42 24.64 -8.31
CA LYS A 6 12.09 24.23 -9.56
C LYS A 6 11.32 23.07 -10.19
N GLY A 7 10.96 23.22 -11.46
CA GLY A 7 10.32 22.15 -12.24
C GLY A 7 11.31 21.55 -13.24
N TYR A 8 11.03 20.29 -13.62
CA TYR A 8 11.81 19.56 -14.62
C TYR A 8 10.88 19.05 -15.73
N HIS A 9 11.38 18.93 -16.94
CA HIS A 9 10.61 18.42 -18.07
C HIS A 9 10.61 16.88 -18.15
N SER A 10 11.51 16.24 -17.44
CA SER A 10 11.61 14.78 -17.38
C SER A 10 12.14 14.28 -16.05
N ALA A 11 11.88 13.00 -15.75
CA ALA A 11 12.50 12.33 -14.61
C ALA A 11 14.03 12.29 -14.73
N ASP A 12 14.56 12.18 -15.93
CA ASP A 12 16.01 12.17 -16.16
C ASP A 12 16.67 13.49 -15.75
N GLU A 13 16.07 14.61 -16.11
CA GLU A 13 16.54 15.94 -15.69
C GLU A 13 16.50 16.09 -14.17
N LEU A 14 15.41 15.65 -13.54
CA LEU A 14 15.27 15.69 -12.08
C LEU A 14 16.33 14.82 -11.40
N LEU A 15 16.53 13.60 -11.88
CA LEU A 15 17.50 12.67 -11.30
C LEU A 15 18.95 13.10 -11.51
N ALA A 16 19.25 13.86 -12.56
CA ALA A 16 20.56 14.40 -12.83
C ALA A 16 20.93 15.61 -11.94
N ASP A 17 19.94 16.24 -11.27
CA ASP A 17 20.20 17.38 -10.41
C ASP A 17 20.91 16.96 -9.11
N PRO A 18 22.14 17.48 -8.84
CA PRO A 18 22.89 17.13 -7.65
C PRO A 18 22.28 17.69 -6.34
N GLU A 19 21.42 18.71 -6.41
CA GLU A 19 20.75 19.28 -5.25
C GLU A 19 19.62 18.38 -4.72
N ILE A 20 19.12 17.44 -5.54
CA ILE A 20 18.10 16.47 -5.14
C ILE A 20 18.79 15.24 -4.57
N ASN A 21 18.48 14.87 -3.33
CA ASN A 21 18.98 13.68 -2.66
C ASN A 21 17.90 12.61 -2.42
N THR A 22 16.63 12.97 -2.52
CA THR A 22 15.49 12.07 -2.26
C THR A 22 14.38 12.33 -3.26
N VAL A 23 13.77 11.27 -3.76
CA VAL A 23 12.62 11.34 -4.67
C VAL A 23 11.42 10.59 -4.10
N ILE A 24 10.24 11.13 -4.36
CA ILE A 24 8.96 10.48 -4.05
C ILE A 24 8.33 10.08 -5.38
N LEU A 25 8.05 8.79 -5.53
CA LEU A 25 7.43 8.24 -6.74
C LEU A 25 5.91 8.21 -6.57
N THR A 26 5.22 9.10 -7.29
CA THR A 26 3.75 9.23 -7.30
C THR A 26 3.18 8.88 -8.69
N VAL A 27 3.78 7.89 -9.33
CA VAL A 27 3.40 7.38 -10.65
C VAL A 27 2.45 6.18 -10.50
N PRO A 28 1.76 5.73 -11.57
CA PRO A 28 0.96 4.50 -11.53
C PRO A 28 1.79 3.27 -11.14
N ASN A 29 1.15 2.31 -10.47
CA ASN A 29 1.79 1.15 -9.80
C ASN A 29 2.79 0.39 -10.67
N HIS A 30 2.48 0.17 -11.96
CA HIS A 30 3.35 -0.56 -12.89
C HIS A 30 4.69 0.13 -13.19
N LEU A 31 4.82 1.42 -12.88
CA LEU A 31 6.05 2.20 -13.08
C LEU A 31 6.94 2.27 -11.84
N HIS A 32 6.48 1.82 -10.68
CA HIS A 32 7.22 1.92 -9.42
C HIS A 32 8.58 1.24 -9.52
N LYS A 33 8.63 0.01 -10.03
CA LYS A 33 9.90 -0.75 -10.16
C LYS A 33 10.92 -0.01 -11.02
N GLU A 34 10.54 0.34 -12.24
CA GLU A 34 11.45 0.98 -13.18
C GLU A 34 12.00 2.30 -12.61
N MET A 35 11.09 3.13 -12.08
CA MET A 35 11.46 4.45 -11.57
C MET A 35 12.28 4.38 -10.28
N ALA A 36 12.01 3.41 -9.40
CA ALA A 36 12.80 3.21 -8.19
C ALA A 36 14.23 2.77 -8.52
N ILE A 37 14.39 1.80 -9.42
CA ILE A 37 15.71 1.34 -9.86
C ILE A 37 16.47 2.48 -10.54
N LYS A 38 15.80 3.27 -11.37
CA LYS A 38 16.39 4.43 -12.05
C LYS A 38 16.86 5.49 -11.05
N ALA A 39 16.05 5.80 -10.06
CA ALA A 39 16.40 6.75 -9.00
C ALA A 39 17.57 6.25 -8.14
N ALA A 40 17.57 4.96 -7.76
CA ALA A 40 18.66 4.34 -7.02
C ALA A 40 19.99 4.42 -7.77
N LYS A 41 20.00 4.09 -9.07
CA LYS A 41 21.20 4.20 -9.93
C LYS A 41 21.72 5.64 -10.07
N ALA A 42 20.83 6.64 -9.90
CA ALA A 42 21.21 8.05 -9.86
C ALA A 42 21.64 8.53 -8.45
N GLY A 43 21.79 7.59 -7.48
CA GLY A 43 22.21 7.90 -6.10
C GLY A 43 21.16 8.62 -5.28
N LYS A 44 19.86 8.50 -5.63
CA LYS A 44 18.78 9.15 -4.88
C LYS A 44 18.10 8.18 -3.92
N ASN A 45 17.81 8.63 -2.70
CA ASN A 45 16.91 7.92 -1.81
C ASN A 45 15.51 7.86 -2.41
N VAL A 46 14.81 6.76 -2.20
CA VAL A 46 13.52 6.47 -2.85
C VAL A 46 12.42 6.29 -1.83
N ILE A 47 11.39 7.08 -1.96
CA ILE A 47 10.09 6.87 -1.30
C ILE A 47 9.10 6.53 -2.40
N THR A 48 8.51 5.34 -2.38
CA THR A 48 7.46 4.97 -3.35
C THR A 48 6.09 5.08 -2.73
N GLU A 49 5.09 5.47 -3.52
CA GLU A 49 3.69 5.29 -3.14
C GLU A 49 3.34 3.80 -3.03
N LYS A 50 2.26 3.54 -2.38
CA LYS A 50 1.68 2.19 -2.23
C LYS A 50 0.87 1.77 -3.48
N PRO A 51 0.82 0.48 -3.82
CA PRO A 51 1.67 -0.61 -3.33
C PRO A 51 3.13 -0.38 -3.76
N ALA A 52 4.08 -0.85 -2.98
CA ALA A 52 5.49 -0.68 -3.33
C ALA A 52 5.82 -1.27 -4.71
N ALA A 53 5.30 -2.47 -4.99
CA ALA A 53 5.49 -3.22 -6.24
C ALA A 53 4.25 -4.09 -6.52
N LEU A 54 4.15 -4.64 -7.73
CA LEU A 54 3.06 -5.54 -8.12
C LEU A 54 3.27 -6.97 -7.63
N ASN A 55 4.49 -7.34 -7.29
CA ASN A 55 4.84 -8.67 -6.77
C ASN A 55 6.17 -8.63 -6.00
N VAL A 56 6.46 -9.73 -5.29
CA VAL A 56 7.67 -9.85 -4.46
C VAL A 56 8.95 -9.74 -5.29
N ALA A 57 8.99 -10.34 -6.49
CA ALA A 57 10.19 -10.30 -7.33
C ALA A 57 10.55 -8.86 -7.76
N GLU A 58 9.54 -8.04 -8.07
CA GLU A 58 9.76 -6.61 -8.36
C GLU A 58 10.27 -5.86 -7.13
N LEU A 59 9.70 -6.14 -5.95
CA LEU A 59 10.16 -5.52 -4.70
C LEU A 59 11.60 -5.90 -4.39
N ASP A 60 11.97 -7.16 -4.58
CA ASP A 60 13.34 -7.64 -4.36
C ASP A 60 14.33 -6.94 -5.30
N GLU A 61 13.98 -6.78 -6.59
CA GLU A 61 14.80 -6.02 -7.54
C GLU A 61 14.99 -4.55 -7.13
N MET A 62 13.92 -3.90 -6.67
CA MET A 62 13.97 -2.51 -6.20
C MET A 62 14.85 -2.36 -4.95
N THR A 63 14.63 -3.22 -3.97
CA THR A 63 15.38 -3.24 -2.71
C THR A 63 16.87 -3.47 -2.99
N LYS A 64 17.17 -4.48 -3.79
CA LYS A 64 18.55 -4.80 -4.19
C LYS A 64 19.23 -3.62 -4.89
N ALA A 65 18.55 -2.97 -5.83
CA ALA A 65 19.12 -1.81 -6.53
C ALA A 65 19.44 -0.65 -5.58
N CYS A 66 18.59 -0.42 -4.58
CA CYS A 66 18.83 0.61 -3.56
C CYS A 66 19.98 0.24 -2.63
N GLU A 67 20.07 -1.02 -2.21
CA GLU A 67 21.16 -1.54 -1.39
C GLU A 67 22.52 -1.43 -2.12
N GLU A 68 22.58 -1.85 -3.38
CA GLU A 68 23.79 -1.78 -4.21
C GLU A 68 24.25 -0.33 -4.45
N ALA A 69 23.29 0.62 -4.52
CA ALA A 69 23.57 2.05 -4.65
C ALA A 69 23.87 2.74 -3.32
N GLY A 70 23.68 2.07 -2.17
CA GLY A 70 23.88 2.64 -0.84
C GLY A 70 22.85 3.74 -0.49
N VAL A 71 21.64 3.65 -1.03
CA VAL A 71 20.56 4.61 -0.81
C VAL A 71 19.39 3.99 -0.03
N CYS A 72 18.62 4.82 0.66
CA CYS A 72 17.42 4.37 1.38
C CYS A 72 16.27 4.08 0.43
N PHE A 73 15.50 3.01 0.74
CA PHE A 73 14.23 2.69 0.11
C PHE A 73 13.13 2.56 1.17
N THR A 74 11.98 3.19 0.94
CA THR A 74 10.81 3.04 1.81
C THR A 74 9.51 3.22 1.03
N THR A 75 8.42 2.68 1.59
CA THR A 75 7.06 2.81 1.04
C THR A 75 6.24 3.76 1.88
N HIS A 76 5.50 4.65 1.25
CA HIS A 76 4.63 5.62 1.90
C HIS A 76 3.31 4.98 2.37
N GLN A 77 3.38 4.21 3.46
CA GLN A 77 2.19 3.64 4.12
C GLN A 77 1.51 4.70 5.02
N ASN A 78 0.99 5.74 4.38
CA ASN A 78 0.46 6.95 5.03
C ASN A 78 -0.68 6.67 6.00
N ARG A 79 -1.52 5.64 5.74
CA ARG A 79 -2.68 5.32 6.58
C ARG A 79 -2.36 4.65 7.91
N ARG A 80 -1.08 4.37 8.19
CA ARG A 80 -0.60 4.07 9.54
C ARG A 80 -0.87 5.23 10.51
N TRP A 81 -0.94 6.45 9.98
CA TRP A 81 -1.05 7.71 10.73
C TRP A 81 -2.46 8.27 10.75
N ASP A 82 -3.43 7.54 10.20
CA ASP A 82 -4.85 7.91 10.29
C ASP A 82 -5.28 7.91 11.76
N ARG A 83 -6.06 8.91 12.15
CA ARG A 83 -6.47 9.12 13.56
C ARG A 83 -7.20 7.93 14.16
N ASP A 84 -8.10 7.32 13.39
CA ASP A 84 -8.85 6.13 13.78
C ASP A 84 -7.91 4.94 14.01
N MET A 85 -6.97 4.70 13.08
CA MET A 85 -5.96 3.66 13.20
C MET A 85 -5.09 3.83 14.46
N LEU A 86 -4.58 5.03 14.70
CA LEU A 86 -3.78 5.33 15.90
C LEU A 86 -4.59 5.14 17.18
N THR A 87 -5.89 5.47 17.17
CA THR A 87 -6.79 5.28 18.31
C THR A 87 -6.99 3.79 18.60
N VAL A 88 -7.29 2.98 17.58
CA VAL A 88 -7.47 1.53 17.73
C VAL A 88 -6.16 0.86 18.18
N LYS A 89 -5.04 1.23 17.58
CA LYS A 89 -3.71 0.74 17.95
C LYS A 89 -3.41 1.04 19.42
N LYS A 90 -3.67 2.25 19.88
CA LYS A 90 -3.49 2.64 21.28
C LYS A 90 -4.37 1.81 22.23
N ALA A 91 -5.63 1.60 21.88
CA ALA A 91 -6.54 0.78 22.67
C ALA A 91 -6.05 -0.69 22.76
N TYR A 92 -5.53 -1.24 21.67
CA TYR A 92 -4.93 -2.57 21.63
C TYR A 92 -3.68 -2.67 22.52
N GLU A 93 -2.74 -1.74 22.37
CA GLU A 93 -1.45 -1.73 23.09
C GLU A 93 -1.59 -1.54 24.61
N THR A 94 -2.58 -0.77 25.04
CA THR A 94 -2.82 -0.54 26.48
C THR A 94 -3.50 -1.70 27.19
N GLY A 95 -3.92 -2.74 26.46
CA GLY A 95 -4.61 -3.88 27.03
C GLY A 95 -6.03 -3.59 27.53
N MET A 96 -6.58 -2.39 27.28
CA MET A 96 -7.92 -2.00 27.73
C MET A 96 -9.04 -2.85 27.12
N LEU A 97 -8.78 -3.50 25.98
CA LEU A 97 -9.70 -4.41 25.30
C LEU A 97 -9.66 -5.85 25.86
N GLY A 98 -8.79 -6.11 26.84
CA GLY A 98 -8.56 -7.46 27.34
C GLY A 98 -7.90 -8.35 26.28
N LYS A 99 -8.23 -9.65 26.28
CA LYS A 99 -7.69 -10.60 25.32
C LYS A 99 -8.40 -10.47 23.97
N VAL A 100 -7.78 -9.78 23.04
CA VAL A 100 -8.26 -9.69 21.66
C VAL A 100 -8.05 -11.04 20.96
N PHE A 101 -9.08 -11.58 20.32
CA PHE A 101 -9.04 -12.83 19.56
C PHE A 101 -9.54 -12.64 18.11
N THR A 102 -10.25 -11.53 17.83
CA THR A 102 -10.67 -11.19 16.47
C THR A 102 -10.56 -9.69 16.24
N ILE A 103 -10.25 -9.32 15.00
CA ILE A 103 -10.24 -7.94 14.49
C ILE A 103 -11.01 -7.93 13.18
N GLU A 104 -11.89 -6.96 13.01
CA GLU A 104 -12.61 -6.74 11.77
C GLU A 104 -12.26 -5.37 11.22
N SER A 105 -11.75 -5.34 9.97
CA SER A 105 -11.45 -4.12 9.22
C SER A 105 -12.27 -4.12 7.94
N ARG A 106 -13.23 -3.21 7.82
CA ARG A 106 -14.15 -3.15 6.69
C ARG A 106 -14.18 -1.77 6.07
N LEU A 107 -14.09 -1.73 4.75
CA LEU A 107 -14.26 -0.52 3.97
C LEU A 107 -15.31 -0.76 2.89
N HIS A 108 -16.49 -0.19 3.06
CA HIS A 108 -17.61 -0.38 2.14
C HIS A 108 -18.02 0.96 1.52
N SER A 109 -18.30 0.93 0.22
CA SER A 109 -18.86 2.00 -0.57
C SER A 109 -20.03 1.47 -1.37
N GLY A 110 -21.02 2.30 -1.64
CA GLY A 110 -22.21 1.91 -2.42
C GLY A 110 -22.26 2.48 -3.83
N ASN A 111 -21.22 3.20 -4.27
CA ASN A 111 -21.23 3.91 -5.55
C ASN A 111 -20.52 3.17 -6.70
N GLY A 112 -19.83 2.06 -6.41
CA GLY A 112 -19.09 1.28 -7.41
C GLY A 112 -17.91 2.02 -8.03
N TYR A 113 -17.52 3.17 -7.47
CA TYR A 113 -16.58 4.07 -8.12
C TYR A 113 -15.14 3.57 -8.03
N MET A 114 -14.56 3.34 -9.19
CA MET A 114 -13.13 3.21 -9.43
C MET A 114 -12.80 4.08 -10.65
N HIS A 115 -11.64 4.71 -10.69
CA HIS A 115 -11.33 5.69 -11.73
C HIS A 115 -10.00 5.44 -12.42
N GLU A 116 -9.90 5.93 -13.65
CA GLU A 116 -8.67 5.98 -14.44
C GLU A 116 -7.95 4.63 -14.58
N TRP A 117 -6.65 4.61 -14.35
CA TRP A 117 -5.80 3.44 -14.51
C TRP A 117 -6.10 2.30 -13.52
N HIS A 118 -6.80 2.59 -12.41
CA HIS A 118 -7.23 1.56 -11.44
C HIS A 118 -8.19 0.52 -12.04
N LEU A 119 -8.81 0.83 -13.18
CA LEU A 119 -9.70 -0.10 -13.90
C LEU A 119 -8.95 -1.14 -14.74
N TYR A 120 -7.64 -1.04 -14.88
CA TYR A 120 -6.86 -1.85 -15.80
C TYR A 120 -5.78 -2.66 -15.11
N LYS A 121 -5.84 -3.98 -15.28
CA LYS A 121 -4.86 -4.92 -14.70
C LYS A 121 -3.42 -4.60 -15.12
N LYS A 122 -3.21 -4.19 -16.38
CA LYS A 122 -1.89 -3.86 -16.92
C LYS A 122 -1.18 -2.71 -16.19
N TYR A 123 -1.92 -1.87 -15.49
CA TYR A 123 -1.38 -0.75 -14.70
C TYR A 123 -1.28 -1.06 -13.21
N GLY A 124 -1.62 -2.29 -12.80
CA GLY A 124 -1.68 -2.65 -11.39
C GLY A 124 -2.93 -2.11 -10.70
N GLY A 125 -4.07 -2.11 -11.43
CA GLY A 125 -5.36 -1.69 -10.89
C GLY A 125 -5.98 -2.73 -9.95
N GLY A 126 -7.17 -2.41 -9.44
CA GLY A 126 -7.93 -3.23 -8.50
C GLY A 126 -7.86 -2.73 -7.06
N MET A 127 -8.90 -3.04 -6.31
CA MET A 127 -9.05 -2.60 -4.93
C MET A 127 -8.07 -3.28 -3.98
N MET A 128 -7.60 -4.47 -4.32
CA MET A 128 -6.58 -5.16 -3.54
C MET A 128 -5.26 -4.37 -3.52
N TYR A 129 -4.82 -3.86 -4.67
CA TYR A 129 -3.63 -3.01 -4.76
C TYR A 129 -3.87 -1.59 -4.24
N ASP A 130 -5.08 -1.05 -4.40
CA ASP A 130 -5.38 0.31 -3.96
C ASP A 130 -5.61 0.40 -2.44
N TRP A 131 -6.55 -0.37 -1.90
CA TRP A 131 -6.93 -0.32 -0.49
C TRP A 131 -6.51 -1.53 0.33
N GLY A 132 -6.44 -2.71 -0.28
CA GLY A 132 -6.08 -3.94 0.43
C GLY A 132 -4.73 -3.85 1.10
N VAL A 133 -3.75 -3.23 0.45
CA VAL A 133 -2.42 -3.00 1.01
C VAL A 133 -2.46 -2.14 2.27
N HIS A 134 -3.34 -1.16 2.36
CA HIS A 134 -3.50 -0.34 3.57
C HIS A 134 -4.12 -1.14 4.71
N LEU A 135 -5.22 -1.86 4.44
CA LEU A 135 -5.95 -2.60 5.47
C LEU A 135 -5.11 -3.74 6.04
N ILE A 136 -4.34 -4.42 5.19
CA ILE A 136 -3.39 -5.46 5.63
C ILE A 136 -2.25 -4.84 6.44
N ASP A 137 -1.65 -3.77 5.94
CA ASP A 137 -0.56 -3.07 6.61
C ASP A 137 -0.96 -2.58 8.01
N GLN A 138 -2.15 -2.03 8.17
CA GLN A 138 -2.68 -1.58 9.45
C GLN A 138 -2.79 -2.73 10.47
N ILE A 139 -3.23 -3.91 10.05
CA ILE A 139 -3.28 -5.11 10.93
C ILE A 139 -1.88 -5.52 11.36
N LEU A 140 -0.93 -5.57 10.43
CA LEU A 140 0.45 -5.94 10.72
C LEU A 140 1.15 -4.88 11.59
N PHE A 141 0.90 -3.60 11.32
CA PHE A 141 1.44 -2.48 12.11
C PHE A 141 0.92 -2.46 13.56
N MET A 142 -0.32 -2.90 13.77
CA MET A 142 -0.90 -3.00 15.11
C MET A 142 -0.29 -4.16 15.92
N MET A 143 0.16 -5.22 15.25
CA MET A 143 0.70 -6.45 15.85
C MET A 143 2.10 -6.78 15.30
N PRO A 144 3.12 -5.93 15.52
CA PRO A 144 4.42 -6.05 14.86
C PRO A 144 5.17 -7.36 15.19
N ASP A 145 4.90 -7.94 16.35
CA ASP A 145 5.54 -9.19 16.81
C ASP A 145 4.80 -10.46 16.35
N ALA A 146 3.58 -10.32 15.83
CA ALA A 146 2.77 -11.45 15.38
C ALA A 146 3.04 -11.79 13.90
N LYS A 147 3.07 -13.09 13.61
CA LYS A 147 3.27 -13.59 12.24
C LYS A 147 1.99 -14.18 11.67
N VAL A 148 1.77 -13.95 10.39
CA VAL A 148 0.66 -14.57 9.67
C VAL A 148 0.96 -16.05 9.48
N LYS A 149 0.09 -16.94 9.98
CA LYS A 149 0.18 -18.40 9.80
C LYS A 149 -0.62 -18.89 8.60
N THR A 150 -1.80 -18.30 8.38
CA THR A 150 -2.72 -18.75 7.33
C THR A 150 -3.37 -17.54 6.71
N VAL A 151 -3.49 -17.59 5.40
CA VAL A 151 -4.22 -16.60 4.60
C VAL A 151 -5.34 -17.31 3.86
N PHE A 152 -6.56 -16.79 3.96
CA PHE A 152 -7.64 -17.05 3.02
C PHE A 152 -7.96 -15.76 2.29
N ALA A 153 -8.15 -15.83 0.98
CA ALA A 153 -8.50 -14.67 0.17
C ALA A 153 -9.58 -15.06 -0.85
N ASP A 154 -10.60 -14.23 -0.96
CA ASP A 154 -11.64 -14.29 -1.98
C ASP A 154 -11.76 -12.91 -2.63
N LEU A 155 -11.44 -12.81 -3.90
CA LEU A 155 -11.49 -11.60 -4.70
C LEU A 155 -12.55 -11.76 -5.79
N LYS A 156 -13.34 -10.73 -6.05
CA LYS A 156 -14.38 -10.72 -7.07
C LYS A 156 -14.26 -9.51 -7.97
N ASN A 157 -14.59 -9.75 -9.23
CA ASN A 157 -14.78 -8.75 -10.26
C ASN A 157 -16.31 -8.66 -10.50
N VAL A 158 -17.00 -7.79 -9.80
CA VAL A 158 -18.47 -7.72 -9.85
C VAL A 158 -18.95 -6.70 -10.87
N LEU A 159 -18.36 -5.51 -10.86
CA LEU A 159 -18.71 -4.41 -11.76
C LEU A 159 -17.64 -4.17 -12.83
N HIS A 160 -16.41 -4.60 -12.59
CA HIS A 160 -15.27 -4.36 -13.46
C HIS A 160 -14.68 -5.68 -13.98
N GLU A 161 -14.40 -5.76 -15.28
CA GLU A 161 -14.02 -7.03 -15.92
C GLU A 161 -12.57 -7.45 -15.61
N GLU A 162 -11.63 -6.50 -15.53
CA GLU A 162 -10.19 -6.79 -15.47
C GLU A 162 -9.64 -6.90 -14.05
N VAL A 163 -10.29 -6.23 -13.08
CA VAL A 163 -9.74 -6.02 -11.74
C VAL A 163 -10.77 -6.27 -10.66
N ASP A 164 -10.28 -6.58 -9.46
CA ASP A 164 -11.14 -6.77 -8.30
C ASP A 164 -11.74 -5.45 -7.81
N ASP A 165 -13.03 -5.51 -7.46
CA ASP A 165 -13.81 -4.43 -6.83
C ASP A 165 -14.45 -4.88 -5.50
N TYR A 166 -14.22 -6.13 -5.15
CA TYR A 166 -14.51 -6.75 -3.87
C TYR A 166 -13.37 -7.67 -3.47
N PHE A 167 -13.02 -7.65 -2.19
CA PHE A 167 -12.22 -8.72 -1.60
C PHE A 167 -12.60 -9.00 -0.15
N LYS A 168 -12.38 -10.25 0.26
CA LYS A 168 -12.41 -10.70 1.63
C LYS A 168 -11.14 -11.49 1.94
N ILE A 169 -10.43 -11.07 2.99
CA ILE A 169 -9.21 -11.70 3.44
C ILE A 169 -9.36 -12.09 4.91
N ILE A 170 -8.92 -13.29 5.25
CA ILE A 170 -8.84 -13.75 6.64
C ILE A 170 -7.40 -14.12 6.92
N LEU A 171 -6.80 -13.44 7.89
CA LEU A 171 -5.45 -13.70 8.37
C LEU A 171 -5.55 -14.37 9.74
N LYS A 172 -4.98 -15.58 9.88
CA LYS A 172 -4.78 -16.20 11.20
C LYS A 172 -3.36 -15.91 11.66
N MET A 173 -3.25 -15.24 12.80
CA MET A 173 -1.97 -14.87 13.38
C MET A 173 -1.47 -15.96 14.36
N ASP A 174 -0.17 -16.01 14.61
CA ASP A 174 0.44 -16.96 15.54
C ASP A 174 0.13 -16.68 17.02
N ASN A 175 -0.22 -15.44 17.35
CA ASN A 175 -0.69 -15.04 18.69
C ASN A 175 -2.16 -15.42 18.98
N GLY A 176 -2.84 -16.11 18.05
CA GLY A 176 -4.23 -16.56 18.18
C GLY A 176 -5.29 -15.57 17.70
N VAL A 177 -4.90 -14.38 17.25
CA VAL A 177 -5.83 -13.42 16.64
C VAL A 177 -6.21 -13.85 15.23
N THR A 178 -7.49 -13.68 14.88
CA THR A 178 -7.98 -13.78 13.49
C THR A 178 -8.40 -12.40 13.01
N ALA A 179 -7.78 -11.89 11.94
CA ALA A 179 -8.17 -10.64 11.31
C ALA A 179 -9.04 -10.91 10.08
N HIS A 180 -10.21 -10.26 10.02
CA HIS A 180 -11.14 -10.27 8.91
C HIS A 180 -11.07 -8.92 8.21
N ILE A 181 -10.63 -8.91 6.96
CA ILE A 181 -10.47 -7.71 6.15
C ILE A 181 -11.43 -7.80 4.97
N GLU A 182 -12.24 -6.80 4.77
CA GLU A 182 -13.24 -6.81 3.69
C GLU A 182 -13.37 -5.43 3.06
N LEU A 183 -13.37 -5.40 1.74
CA LEU A 183 -13.66 -4.21 0.97
C LEU A 183 -14.72 -4.51 -0.10
N SER A 184 -15.61 -3.57 -0.30
CA SER A 184 -16.54 -3.57 -1.42
C SER A 184 -16.83 -2.16 -1.91
N THR A 185 -16.87 -1.98 -3.22
CA THR A 185 -17.25 -0.71 -3.85
C THR A 185 -18.75 -0.57 -4.07
N TYR A 186 -19.55 -1.61 -3.80
CA TYR A 186 -20.99 -1.68 -4.14
C TYR A 186 -21.89 -2.23 -3.01
N ILE A 187 -21.38 -2.39 -1.81
CA ILE A 187 -22.21 -2.75 -0.65
C ILE A 187 -22.82 -1.48 -0.06
N LEU A 188 -24.15 -1.45 0.03
CA LEU A 188 -24.88 -0.39 0.73
C LEU A 188 -24.48 -0.36 2.20
N LYS A 189 -24.27 0.85 2.73
CA LYS A 189 -23.99 1.05 4.16
C LYS A 189 -25.01 0.31 5.01
N TYR A 190 -24.54 -0.50 5.95
CA TYR A 190 -25.34 -0.80 7.13
C TYR A 190 -25.65 0.53 7.84
N GLN A 191 -26.93 0.83 7.99
CA GLN A 191 -27.38 1.90 8.85
C GLN A 191 -27.20 1.49 10.32
#